data_921677961633a45952472e018edbadeb
#
_entry.id   921677961633a45952472e018edbadeb
#
_cell.length_a   1.000
_cell.length_b   1.000
_cell.length_c   1.000
_cell.angle_alpha   90.00
_cell.angle_beta   90.00
_cell.angle_gamma   90.00
#
_symmetry.space_group_name_H-M   'P 1'
#
loop_
_entity.id
_entity.type
_entity.pdbx_description
1 polymer ?
#
loop_
_entity_poly.entity_id
_entity_poly.type
_entity_poly.pdbx_seq_one_letter_code
_entity_poly.pdbx_strand_id
1 'polypeptide(L)'
;AFVHDAAALLGSLGGSVSGEHGDGRARSQLLPAMYSPRLIRTFAEVKRLFDPQGVLNPGVIVEPVSLTTNLISIPSADDGPLLNGAARCIGVGRCVVTTGTGGMCPSYRVTRQERDSTRGRARALLDLAVSPPIDSADVLETLGECLSCKACATDCPTGVDMATYKSEFMYEHYRHRIRPRIHYALDWLPVTAAVAQPFASATNALLRRAPVRRAAARAAGASS
;
A
#
# COMPACT_ATOMS: atom_id res chain seq x y z
N ALA A 1 18.86 -18.25 4.49
CA ALA A 1 20.25 -18.41 4.92
C ALA A 1 20.44 -17.84 6.33
N PHE A 2 20.57 -16.51 6.52
CA PHE A 2 20.94 -15.88 7.80
C PHE A 2 20.19 -16.39 9.04
N VAL A 3 18.85 -16.45 9.01
CA VAL A 3 18.03 -16.87 10.16
C VAL A 3 18.29 -18.34 10.56
N HIS A 4 18.51 -19.21 9.60
CA HIS A 4 18.86 -20.61 9.84
C HIS A 4 20.26 -20.77 10.42
N ASP A 5 21.21 -20.00 9.90
CA ASP A 5 22.61 -20.02 10.38
C ASP A 5 22.69 -19.49 11.82
N ALA A 6 21.96 -18.41 12.10
CA ALA A 6 21.83 -17.85 13.46
C ALA A 6 21.17 -18.85 14.43
N ALA A 7 20.12 -19.56 13.99
CA ALA A 7 19.47 -20.58 14.82
C ALA A 7 20.38 -21.76 15.12
N ALA A 8 21.15 -22.22 14.13
CA ALA A 8 22.12 -23.30 14.32
C ALA A 8 23.22 -22.91 15.32
N LEU A 9 23.74 -21.69 15.20
CA LEU A 9 24.73 -21.15 16.14
C LEU A 9 24.18 -21.07 17.56
N LEU A 10 22.96 -20.49 17.73
CA LEU A 10 22.30 -20.41 19.04
C LEU A 10 22.06 -21.78 19.64
N GLY A 11 21.61 -22.76 18.84
CA GLY A 11 21.40 -24.14 19.30
C GLY A 11 22.70 -24.78 19.77
N SER A 12 23.83 -24.56 19.07
CA SER A 12 25.14 -25.08 19.46
C SER A 12 25.65 -24.51 20.80
N LEU A 13 25.19 -23.32 21.16
CA LEU A 13 25.52 -22.63 22.41
C LEU A 13 24.50 -22.91 23.53
N GLY A 14 23.48 -23.75 23.27
CA GLY A 14 22.41 -24.04 24.23
C GLY A 14 21.44 -22.86 24.41
N GLY A 15 21.40 -21.92 23.46
CA GLY A 15 20.53 -20.75 23.47
C GLY A 15 19.14 -21.03 22.91
N SER A 16 18.24 -20.03 23.00
CA SER A 16 16.89 -20.08 22.47
C SER A 16 16.68 -19.04 21.37
N VAL A 17 16.13 -19.46 20.21
CA VAL A 17 15.79 -18.55 19.12
C VAL A 17 14.60 -17.64 19.44
N SER A 18 13.81 -17.99 20.44
CA SER A 18 12.63 -17.22 20.84
C SER A 18 12.88 -16.31 22.04
N GLY A 19 13.95 -16.55 22.82
CA GLY A 19 14.15 -15.87 24.08
C GLY A 19 12.93 -16.07 24.98
N GLU A 20 12.27 -15.00 25.39
CA GLU A 20 11.06 -14.99 26.22
C GLU A 20 9.75 -14.82 25.41
N HIS A 21 9.83 -14.55 24.09
CA HIS A 21 8.68 -14.21 23.27
C HIS A 21 7.90 -15.41 22.70
N GLY A 22 8.38 -16.62 22.89
CA GLY A 22 7.81 -17.84 22.31
C GLY A 22 8.16 -18.02 20.83
N ASP A 23 7.92 -19.25 20.33
CA ASP A 23 8.36 -19.64 18.99
C ASP A 23 7.39 -19.16 17.89
N GLY A 24 6.08 -19.33 18.11
CA GLY A 24 5.05 -18.94 17.19
C GLY A 24 5.32 -19.41 15.76
N ARG A 25 4.68 -18.78 14.79
CA ARG A 25 4.85 -19.08 13.37
C ARG A 25 6.26 -18.74 12.85
N ALA A 26 6.82 -17.63 13.34
CA ALA A 26 8.08 -17.09 12.83
C ALA A 26 9.32 -17.93 13.20
N ARG A 27 9.20 -18.82 14.19
CA ARG A 27 10.34 -19.59 14.71
C ARG A 27 10.12 -21.10 14.71
N SER A 28 8.89 -21.56 14.48
CA SER A 28 8.54 -22.98 14.50
C SER A 28 9.43 -23.85 13.61
N GLN A 29 9.77 -23.38 12.43
CA GLN A 29 10.66 -24.10 11.50
C GLN A 29 12.10 -24.24 12.03
N LEU A 30 12.51 -23.44 13.01
CA LEU A 30 13.84 -23.41 13.60
C LEU A 30 13.98 -24.29 14.82
N LEU A 31 12.88 -24.85 15.33
CA LEU A 31 12.88 -25.71 16.54
C LEU A 31 13.84 -26.90 16.47
N PRO A 32 14.07 -27.54 15.31
CA PRO A 32 15.06 -28.63 15.21
C PRO A 32 16.50 -28.20 15.51
N ALA A 33 16.81 -26.91 15.49
CA ALA A 33 18.14 -26.41 15.91
C ALA A 33 18.31 -26.43 17.45
N MET A 34 17.21 -26.41 18.22
CA MET A 34 17.22 -26.36 19.68
C MET A 34 16.82 -27.67 20.32
N TYR A 35 15.92 -28.42 19.70
CA TYR A 35 15.30 -29.59 20.30
C TYR A 35 15.65 -30.87 19.53
N SER A 36 15.80 -31.96 20.27
CA SER A 36 16.08 -33.28 19.69
C SER A 36 14.89 -33.75 18.83
N PRO A 37 15.15 -34.61 17.82
CA PRO A 37 14.08 -35.20 17.02
C PRO A 37 13.02 -35.95 17.83
N ARG A 38 13.42 -36.50 18.97
CA ARG A 38 12.50 -37.18 19.92
C ARG A 38 11.52 -36.17 20.51
N LEU A 39 12.00 -35.00 20.95
CA LEU A 39 11.16 -33.99 21.57
C LEU A 39 10.22 -33.36 20.52
N ILE A 40 10.70 -33.11 19.31
CA ILE A 40 9.84 -32.62 18.19
C ILE A 40 8.68 -33.60 17.92
N ARG A 41 8.95 -34.92 17.92
CA ARG A 41 7.90 -35.93 17.79
C ARG A 41 6.91 -35.90 18.96
N THR A 42 7.40 -35.71 20.19
CA THR A 42 6.52 -35.57 21.35
C THR A 42 5.60 -34.36 21.24
N PHE A 43 6.05 -33.22 20.71
CA PHE A 43 5.16 -32.09 20.41
C PHE A 43 4.02 -32.49 19.47
N ALA A 44 4.32 -33.25 18.42
CA ALA A 44 3.31 -33.72 17.48
C ALA A 44 2.33 -34.73 18.13
N GLU A 45 2.80 -35.57 19.01
CA GLU A 45 1.96 -36.53 19.79
C GLU A 45 1.00 -35.79 20.73
N VAL A 46 1.51 -34.83 21.49
CA VAL A 46 0.68 -33.96 22.35
C VAL A 46 -0.33 -33.21 21.54
N LYS A 47 0.07 -32.62 20.42
CA LYS A 47 -0.86 -31.91 19.50
C LYS A 47 -2.01 -32.83 19.08
N ARG A 48 -1.72 -34.06 18.63
CA ARG A 48 -2.73 -35.00 18.19
C ARG A 48 -3.68 -35.49 19.31
N LEU A 49 -3.24 -35.53 20.54
CA LEU A 49 -4.07 -35.88 21.68
C LEU A 49 -5.15 -34.81 21.94
N PHE A 50 -4.77 -33.53 21.88
CA PHE A 50 -5.68 -32.41 22.16
C PHE A 50 -6.40 -31.83 20.94
N ASP A 51 -5.85 -32.04 19.77
CA ASP A 51 -6.40 -31.54 18.50
C ASP A 51 -6.22 -32.57 17.38
N PRO A 52 -6.95 -33.68 17.46
CA PRO A 52 -6.81 -34.79 16.47
C PRO A 52 -7.20 -34.37 15.06
N GLN A 53 -8.01 -33.33 14.89
CA GLN A 53 -8.46 -32.81 13.59
C GLN A 53 -7.55 -31.71 13.05
N GLY A 54 -6.56 -31.25 13.82
CA GLY A 54 -5.63 -30.21 13.41
C GLY A 54 -6.25 -28.83 13.17
N VAL A 55 -7.33 -28.51 13.88
CA VAL A 55 -8.08 -27.25 13.71
C VAL A 55 -7.40 -26.08 14.42
N LEU A 56 -6.75 -26.34 15.56
CA LEU A 56 -6.16 -25.31 16.41
C LEU A 56 -4.77 -24.91 15.88
N ASN A 57 -4.67 -23.70 15.33
CA ASN A 57 -3.41 -23.10 14.90
C ASN A 57 -2.53 -24.02 14.02
N PRO A 58 -3.03 -24.51 12.88
CA PRO A 58 -2.30 -25.44 12.02
C PRO A 58 -1.02 -24.80 11.45
N GLY A 59 0.02 -25.59 11.26
CA GLY A 59 1.29 -25.13 10.69
C GLY A 59 2.15 -24.29 11.65
N VAL A 60 1.89 -24.36 12.97
CA VAL A 60 2.66 -23.70 14.02
C VAL A 60 3.14 -24.73 15.04
N ILE A 61 4.41 -24.71 15.40
CA ILE A 61 5.12 -25.67 16.24
C ILE A 61 5.21 -27.07 15.62
N VAL A 62 4.09 -27.67 15.27
CA VAL A 62 3.99 -28.99 14.65
C VAL A 62 3.69 -28.81 13.17
N GLU A 63 4.42 -29.52 12.32
CA GLU A 63 4.34 -29.40 10.86
C GLU A 63 4.40 -27.94 10.38
N PRO A 64 5.46 -27.20 10.77
CA PRO A 64 5.50 -25.77 10.57
C PRO A 64 5.54 -25.40 9.10
N VAL A 65 4.77 -24.39 8.73
CA VAL A 65 4.90 -23.77 7.41
C VAL A 65 6.24 -23.06 7.27
N SER A 66 6.71 -22.91 6.04
CA SER A 66 7.98 -22.21 5.77
C SER A 66 7.99 -20.81 6.34
N LEU A 67 9.16 -20.36 6.83
CA LEU A 67 9.39 -18.99 7.27
C LEU A 67 9.09 -17.94 6.20
N THR A 68 9.18 -18.33 4.94
CA THR A 68 8.93 -17.45 3.79
C THR A 68 7.49 -17.49 3.28
N THR A 69 6.62 -18.32 3.89
CA THR A 69 5.22 -18.42 3.49
C THR A 69 4.42 -17.21 3.97
N ASN A 70 3.66 -16.61 3.08
CA ASN A 70 2.80 -15.45 3.35
C ASN A 70 3.56 -14.26 4.00
N LEU A 71 4.82 -14.07 3.64
CA LEU A 71 5.49 -12.81 3.95
C LEU A 71 4.90 -11.70 3.08
N ILE A 72 4.85 -10.50 3.66
CA ILE A 72 4.62 -9.31 2.83
C ILE A 72 5.75 -9.25 1.82
N SER A 73 5.40 -9.28 0.54
CA SER A 73 6.39 -9.12 -0.52
C SER A 73 7.01 -7.74 -0.39
N ILE A 74 8.32 -7.72 -0.12
CA ILE A 74 9.10 -6.48 -0.18
C ILE A 74 9.60 -6.42 -1.62
N PRO A 75 9.26 -5.38 -2.39
CA PRO A 75 9.79 -5.21 -3.74
C PRO A 75 11.32 -5.28 -3.76
N SER A 76 11.85 -5.91 -4.79
CA SER A 76 13.28 -5.93 -5.06
C SER A 76 13.73 -4.61 -5.68
N ALA A 77 15.03 -4.35 -5.73
CA ALA A 77 15.56 -3.17 -6.42
C ALA A 77 15.11 -3.09 -7.89
N ASP A 78 14.84 -4.24 -8.50
CA ASP A 78 14.44 -4.37 -9.90
C ASP A 78 12.95 -4.03 -10.16
N ASP A 79 12.12 -3.98 -9.12
CA ASP A 79 10.68 -3.71 -9.24
C ASP A 79 10.35 -2.21 -9.49
N GLY A 80 11.37 -1.39 -9.56
CA GLY A 80 11.27 0.02 -9.91
C GLY A 80 10.89 0.95 -8.75
N PRO A 81 11.00 2.28 -8.97
CA PRO A 81 10.88 3.28 -7.91
C PRO A 81 9.48 3.36 -7.32
N LEU A 82 8.44 3.10 -8.11
CA LEU A 82 7.03 3.14 -7.66
C LEU A 82 6.77 2.12 -6.56
N LEU A 83 7.09 0.86 -6.80
CA LEU A 83 6.83 -0.22 -5.84
C LEU A 83 7.76 -0.14 -4.64
N ASN A 84 9.04 0.17 -4.86
CA ASN A 84 10.00 0.41 -3.78
C ASN A 84 9.58 1.60 -2.90
N GLY A 85 9.01 2.63 -3.51
CA GLY A 85 8.43 3.77 -2.80
C GLY A 85 7.22 3.38 -1.96
N ALA A 86 6.27 2.64 -2.52
CA ALA A 86 5.08 2.17 -1.83
C ALA A 86 5.43 1.23 -0.65
N ALA A 87 6.43 0.37 -0.82
CA ALA A 87 6.92 -0.55 0.21
C ALA A 87 7.56 0.14 1.43
N ARG A 88 7.89 1.42 1.35
CA ARG A 88 8.32 2.21 2.52
C ARG A 88 7.23 2.33 3.58
N CYS A 89 5.97 2.06 3.22
CA CYS A 89 4.87 2.06 4.17
C CYS A 89 4.93 0.83 5.09
N ILE A 90 5.42 1.02 6.29
CA ILE A 90 5.48 -0.02 7.35
C ILE A 90 4.27 0.00 8.30
N GLY A 91 3.21 0.73 7.95
CA GLY A 91 1.97 0.71 8.71
C GLY A 91 1.93 1.59 9.97
N VAL A 92 2.83 2.56 10.14
CA VAL A 92 2.88 3.48 11.31
C VAL A 92 1.52 4.14 11.60
N GLY A 93 0.69 4.36 10.58
CA GLY A 93 -0.69 4.81 10.77
C GLY A 93 -0.85 6.32 10.97
N ARG A 94 0.18 7.15 10.86
CA ARG A 94 0.05 8.60 10.98
C ARG A 94 -0.93 9.21 9.97
N CYS A 95 -1.11 8.56 8.80
CA CYS A 95 -2.06 8.99 7.77
C CYS A 95 -3.53 8.74 8.13
N VAL A 96 -3.81 7.96 9.17
CA VAL A 96 -5.18 7.65 9.63
C VAL A 96 -5.52 8.31 10.96
N VAL A 97 -4.66 9.22 11.45
CA VAL A 97 -4.94 10.02 12.64
C VAL A 97 -6.01 11.06 12.31
N THR A 98 -7.02 11.11 13.15
CA THR A 98 -8.21 11.97 12.95
C THR A 98 -8.29 13.15 13.89
N THR A 99 -7.45 13.14 14.93
CA THR A 99 -7.38 14.18 15.96
C THR A 99 -6.15 15.07 15.76
N GLY A 100 -6.26 16.35 16.15
CA GLY A 100 -5.16 17.31 16.05
C GLY A 100 -5.22 18.21 14.81
N THR A 101 -4.34 19.22 14.77
CA THR A 101 -4.29 20.28 13.76
C THR A 101 -3.52 19.91 12.49
N GLY A 102 -2.75 18.84 12.51
CA GLY A 102 -1.98 18.32 11.37
C GLY A 102 -2.67 17.13 10.72
N GLY A 103 -3.02 17.22 9.45
CA GLY A 103 -3.70 16.13 8.77
C GLY A 103 -2.93 15.61 7.57
N MET A 104 -2.17 14.54 7.77
CA MET A 104 -1.39 13.92 6.70
C MET A 104 -2.24 13.36 5.57
N CYS A 105 -3.47 13.16 5.61
CA CYS A 105 -4.27 12.69 4.48
C CYS A 105 -5.67 13.32 4.50
N PRO A 106 -5.89 14.43 3.77
CA PRO A 106 -7.18 15.10 3.72
C PRO A 106 -8.32 14.18 3.29
N SER A 107 -8.10 13.34 2.29
CA SER A 107 -9.11 12.39 1.79
C SER A 107 -9.58 11.48 2.91
N TYR A 108 -8.67 10.82 3.62
CA TYR A 108 -9.03 9.96 4.74
C TYR A 108 -9.79 10.70 5.85
N ARG A 109 -9.41 11.94 6.13
CA ARG A 109 -10.09 12.74 7.17
C ARG A 109 -11.57 12.97 6.87
N VAL A 110 -11.92 13.03 5.60
CA VAL A 110 -13.31 13.20 5.14
C VAL A 110 -14.03 11.85 5.07
N THR A 111 -13.44 10.89 4.37
CA THR A 111 -14.13 9.61 4.06
C THR A 111 -14.07 8.58 5.18
N ARG A 112 -13.04 8.61 6.01
CA ARG A 112 -12.73 7.61 7.05
C ARG A 112 -12.54 6.20 6.49
N GLN A 113 -12.39 6.05 5.19
CA GLN A 113 -12.14 4.78 4.54
C GLN A 113 -10.64 4.51 4.44
N GLU A 114 -10.21 3.32 4.85
CA GLU A 114 -8.80 2.94 4.85
C GLU A 114 -8.16 3.08 3.45
N ARG A 115 -8.88 2.72 2.40
CA ARG A 115 -8.41 2.83 1.01
C ARG A 115 -8.01 4.26 0.61
N ASP A 116 -8.61 5.28 1.24
CA ASP A 116 -8.35 6.69 0.95
C ASP A 116 -7.19 7.27 1.76
N SER A 117 -6.59 6.45 2.63
CA SER A 117 -5.38 6.80 3.36
C SER A 117 -4.12 6.61 2.50
N THR A 118 -3.03 7.27 2.88
CA THR A 118 -1.71 7.01 2.26
C THR A 118 -1.30 5.55 2.40
N ARG A 119 -1.59 4.94 3.55
CA ARG A 119 -1.32 3.52 3.84
C ARG A 119 -2.14 2.60 2.93
N GLY A 120 -3.44 2.84 2.81
CA GLY A 120 -4.32 2.05 1.96
C GLY A 120 -3.92 2.12 0.48
N ARG A 121 -3.56 3.31 -0.01
CA ARG A 121 -3.06 3.50 -1.38
C ARG A 121 -1.73 2.80 -1.63
N ALA A 122 -0.79 2.89 -0.68
CA ALA A 122 0.47 2.16 -0.78
C ALA A 122 0.24 0.65 -0.85
N ARG A 123 -0.71 0.14 -0.05
CA ARG A 123 -1.09 -1.28 -0.10
C ARG A 123 -1.69 -1.67 -1.44
N ALA A 124 -2.61 -0.88 -1.98
CA ALA A 124 -3.22 -1.16 -3.29
C ALA A 124 -2.19 -1.24 -4.42
N LEU A 125 -1.17 -0.37 -4.40
CA LEU A 125 -0.06 -0.41 -5.36
C LEU A 125 0.78 -1.69 -5.21
N LEU A 126 1.07 -2.12 -3.99
CA LEU A 126 1.83 -3.35 -3.74
C LEU A 126 1.03 -4.59 -4.12
N ASP A 127 -0.25 -4.62 -3.80
CA ASP A 127 -1.13 -5.75 -4.11
C ASP A 127 -1.28 -5.94 -5.62
N LEU A 128 -1.30 -4.85 -6.41
CA LEU A 128 -1.29 -4.91 -7.88
C LEU A 128 -0.07 -5.66 -8.43
N ALA A 129 1.10 -5.49 -7.78
CA ALA A 129 2.33 -6.12 -8.23
C ALA A 129 2.44 -7.61 -7.85
N VAL A 130 1.85 -7.99 -6.70
CA VAL A 130 2.06 -9.31 -6.09
C VAL A 130 0.93 -10.29 -6.36
N SER A 131 -0.27 -9.83 -6.54
CA SER A 131 -1.48 -10.66 -6.58
C SER A 131 -2.36 -10.34 -7.79
N PRO A 132 -2.02 -10.78 -9.02
CA PRO A 132 -2.98 -10.74 -10.09
C PRO A 132 -4.17 -11.67 -9.76
N PRO A 133 -5.45 -11.28 -10.00
CA PRO A 133 -5.83 -10.17 -10.86
C PRO A 133 -6.44 -8.99 -10.09
N ILE A 134 -5.64 -8.14 -9.45
CA ILE A 134 -6.18 -6.84 -9.03
C ILE A 134 -6.26 -5.99 -10.30
N ASP A 135 -7.45 -5.47 -10.60
CA ASP A 135 -7.63 -4.62 -11.76
C ASP A 135 -6.91 -3.27 -11.51
N SER A 136 -6.16 -2.83 -12.50
CA SER A 136 -5.58 -1.48 -12.50
C SER A 136 -6.64 -0.37 -12.37
N ALA A 137 -7.91 -0.67 -12.69
CA ALA A 137 -9.04 0.23 -12.50
C ALA A 137 -9.35 0.47 -11.01
N ASP A 138 -9.28 -0.56 -10.17
CA ASP A 138 -9.48 -0.43 -8.71
C ASP A 138 -8.41 0.43 -8.06
N VAL A 139 -7.16 0.26 -8.52
CA VAL A 139 -6.03 1.09 -8.06
C VAL A 139 -6.21 2.53 -8.55
N LEU A 140 -6.65 2.72 -9.79
CA LEU A 140 -6.92 4.05 -10.35
C LEU A 140 -8.02 4.78 -9.56
N GLU A 141 -9.11 4.10 -9.19
CA GLU A 141 -10.16 4.66 -8.34
C GLU A 141 -9.60 5.07 -6.97
N THR A 142 -8.86 4.15 -6.33
CA THR A 142 -8.23 4.40 -5.01
C THR A 142 -7.26 5.59 -5.03
N LEU A 143 -6.47 5.71 -6.11
CA LEU A 143 -5.57 6.85 -6.31
C LEU A 143 -6.31 8.12 -6.75
N GLY A 144 -7.49 7.98 -7.37
CA GLY A 144 -8.33 9.10 -7.79
C GLY A 144 -8.63 10.07 -6.66
N GLU A 145 -8.98 9.55 -5.50
CA GLU A 145 -9.28 10.32 -4.28
C GLU A 145 -8.05 10.99 -3.63
N CYS A 146 -6.85 10.77 -4.15
CA CYS A 146 -5.64 11.44 -3.70
C CYS A 146 -5.55 12.85 -4.29
N LEU A 147 -5.54 13.87 -3.44
CA LEU A 147 -5.42 15.27 -3.83
C LEU A 147 -4.01 15.69 -4.28
N SER A 148 -3.05 14.79 -4.27
CA SER A 148 -1.63 15.06 -4.59
C SER A 148 -1.03 16.25 -3.81
N CYS A 149 -1.52 16.48 -2.59
CA CYS A 149 -1.14 17.61 -1.74
C CYS A 149 0.26 17.50 -1.13
N LYS A 150 0.97 16.37 -1.32
CA LYS A 150 2.32 16.07 -0.81
C LYS A 150 2.50 16.10 0.72
N ALA A 151 1.45 16.28 1.50
CA ALA A 151 1.55 16.24 2.96
C ALA A 151 2.17 14.92 3.48
N CYS A 152 1.92 13.80 2.77
CA CYS A 152 2.55 12.53 3.11
C CYS A 152 4.07 12.52 2.92
N ALA A 153 4.61 13.24 1.96
CA ALA A 153 6.05 13.29 1.73
C ALA A 153 6.80 13.92 2.91
N THR A 154 6.18 14.87 3.61
CA THR A 154 6.76 15.58 4.77
C THR A 154 6.40 14.95 6.10
N ASP A 155 5.14 14.52 6.26
CA ASP A 155 4.61 14.10 7.56
C ASP A 155 4.75 12.59 7.80
N CYS A 156 4.99 11.78 6.76
CA CYS A 156 5.18 10.35 6.92
C CYS A 156 6.59 10.05 7.46
N PRO A 157 6.71 9.36 8.60
CA PRO A 157 8.03 9.07 9.18
C PRO A 157 8.88 8.16 8.29
N THR A 158 8.28 7.42 7.35
CA THR A 158 8.98 6.56 6.38
C THR A 158 9.09 7.20 4.99
N GLY A 159 8.63 8.44 4.84
CA GLY A 159 8.79 9.23 3.61
C GLY A 159 8.04 8.67 2.40
N VAL A 160 6.81 8.18 2.60
CA VAL A 160 5.93 7.76 1.48
C VAL A 160 5.42 8.99 0.75
N ASP A 161 5.80 9.17 -0.51
CA ASP A 161 5.31 10.26 -1.38
C ASP A 161 4.24 9.77 -2.35
N MET A 162 3.02 9.64 -1.84
CA MET A 162 1.90 9.13 -2.63
C MET A 162 1.56 10.00 -3.85
N ALA A 163 1.87 11.29 -3.82
CA ALA A 163 1.62 12.18 -4.96
C ALA A 163 2.52 11.82 -6.15
N THR A 164 3.78 11.52 -5.90
CA THR A 164 4.71 11.05 -6.93
C THR A 164 4.31 9.67 -7.42
N TYR A 165 3.97 8.73 -6.54
CA TYR A 165 3.56 7.37 -6.95
C TYR A 165 2.25 7.38 -7.76
N LYS A 166 1.28 8.23 -7.40
CA LYS A 166 0.09 8.45 -8.22
C LYS A 166 0.46 8.92 -9.64
N SER A 167 1.37 9.88 -9.74
CA SER A 167 1.80 10.43 -11.04
C SER A 167 2.47 9.36 -11.91
N GLU A 168 3.37 8.56 -11.34
CA GLU A 168 4.05 7.46 -12.04
C GLU A 168 3.07 6.38 -12.47
N PHE A 169 2.17 5.95 -11.57
CA PHE A 169 1.12 4.98 -11.90
C PHE A 169 0.23 5.48 -13.04
N MET A 170 -0.24 6.73 -12.96
CA MET A 170 -1.10 7.31 -14.00
C MET A 170 -0.36 7.46 -15.32
N TYR A 171 0.94 7.77 -15.31
CA TYR A 171 1.76 7.82 -16.51
C TYR A 171 1.78 6.45 -17.22
N GLU A 172 2.10 5.37 -16.49
CA GLU A 172 2.13 4.02 -17.05
C GLU A 172 0.74 3.53 -17.47
N HIS A 173 -0.29 3.78 -16.65
CA HIS A 173 -1.66 3.37 -16.96
C HIS A 173 -2.18 4.00 -18.24
N TYR A 174 -1.87 5.29 -18.50
CA TYR A 174 -2.32 6.02 -19.67
C TYR A 174 -1.30 6.06 -20.80
N ARG A 175 -0.19 5.36 -20.72
CA ARG A 175 0.88 5.40 -21.75
C ARG A 175 0.37 5.04 -23.13
N HIS A 176 -0.58 4.11 -23.22
CA HIS A 176 -1.19 3.63 -24.47
C HIS A 176 -2.73 3.75 -24.45
N ARG A 177 -3.28 4.59 -23.58
CA ARG A 177 -4.71 4.80 -23.42
C ARG A 177 -5.04 6.27 -23.48
N ILE A 178 -6.23 6.60 -24.01
CA ILE A 178 -6.74 7.97 -24.00
C ILE A 178 -7.11 8.34 -22.56
N ARG A 179 -6.61 9.49 -22.11
CA ARG A 179 -6.94 10.03 -20.79
C ARG A 179 -8.37 10.59 -20.75
N PRO A 180 -9.01 10.65 -19.59
CA PRO A 180 -10.24 11.40 -19.40
C PRO A 180 -10.08 12.87 -19.84
N ARG A 181 -11.14 13.45 -20.42
CA ARG A 181 -11.09 14.83 -20.93
C ARG A 181 -10.67 15.86 -19.89
N ILE A 182 -11.04 15.61 -18.62
CA ILE A 182 -10.69 16.50 -17.51
C ILE A 182 -9.17 16.62 -17.33
N HIS A 183 -8.41 15.55 -17.58
CA HIS A 183 -6.94 15.61 -17.48
C HIS A 183 -6.38 16.59 -18.50
N TYR A 184 -6.84 16.53 -19.77
CA TYR A 184 -6.39 17.48 -20.80
C TYR A 184 -6.82 18.91 -20.47
N ALA A 185 -8.05 19.10 -19.97
CA ALA A 185 -8.54 20.43 -19.61
C ALA A 185 -7.71 21.07 -18.47
N LEU A 186 -7.30 20.28 -17.47
CA LEU A 186 -6.48 20.77 -16.38
C LEU A 186 -5.01 20.96 -16.76
N ASP A 187 -4.44 20.06 -17.55
CA ASP A 187 -3.05 20.16 -18.02
C ASP A 187 -2.83 21.40 -18.89
N TRP A 188 -3.81 21.74 -19.71
CA TRP A 188 -3.75 22.93 -20.58
C TRP A 188 -4.29 24.21 -19.91
N LEU A 189 -4.75 24.13 -18.67
CA LEU A 189 -5.31 25.29 -17.97
C LEU A 189 -4.40 26.52 -17.93
N PRO A 190 -3.08 26.40 -17.66
CA PRO A 190 -2.19 27.58 -17.70
C PRO A 190 -2.14 28.25 -19.08
N VAL A 191 -2.11 27.45 -20.14
CA VAL A 191 -2.07 27.96 -21.53
C VAL A 191 -3.40 28.59 -21.89
N THR A 192 -4.52 27.91 -21.63
CA THR A 192 -5.86 28.43 -21.93
C THR A 192 -6.17 29.68 -21.11
N ALA A 193 -5.72 29.76 -19.88
CA ALA A 193 -5.85 30.96 -19.04
C ALA A 193 -5.02 32.13 -19.61
N ALA A 194 -3.78 31.88 -20.04
CA ALA A 194 -2.92 32.90 -20.66
C ALA A 194 -3.55 33.44 -21.97
N VAL A 195 -4.10 32.56 -22.79
CA VAL A 195 -4.81 32.94 -24.03
C VAL A 195 -6.10 33.72 -23.74
N ALA A 196 -6.83 33.35 -22.69
CA ALA A 196 -8.07 34.03 -22.32
C ALA A 196 -7.83 35.36 -21.57
N GLN A 197 -6.65 35.59 -21.04
CA GLN A 197 -6.32 36.77 -20.23
C GLN A 197 -6.63 38.10 -20.95
N PRO A 198 -6.24 38.34 -22.22
CA PRO A 198 -6.55 39.60 -22.92
C PRO A 198 -8.07 39.85 -23.06
N PHE A 199 -8.87 38.76 -23.01
CA PHE A 199 -10.32 38.81 -23.21
C PHE A 199 -11.06 38.41 -21.90
N ALA A 200 -10.43 38.55 -20.75
CA ALA A 200 -10.94 38.06 -19.49
C ALA A 200 -12.37 38.56 -19.16
N SER A 201 -12.66 39.86 -19.44
CA SER A 201 -13.99 40.44 -19.19
C SER A 201 -15.07 39.77 -20.06
N ALA A 202 -14.80 39.53 -21.34
CA ALA A 202 -15.74 38.89 -22.24
C ALA A 202 -15.90 37.40 -21.90
N THR A 203 -14.80 36.70 -21.62
CA THR A 203 -14.81 35.30 -21.20
C THR A 203 -15.62 35.11 -19.92
N ASN A 204 -15.40 35.94 -18.92
CA ASN A 204 -16.13 35.90 -17.65
C ASN A 204 -17.63 36.25 -17.86
N ALA A 205 -17.96 37.20 -18.71
CA ALA A 205 -19.34 37.55 -19.03
C ALA A 205 -20.08 36.35 -19.69
N LEU A 206 -19.40 35.64 -20.60
CA LEU A 206 -19.93 34.43 -21.22
C LEU A 206 -20.13 33.30 -20.21
N LEU A 207 -19.13 33.03 -19.37
CA LEU A 207 -19.17 31.95 -18.37
C LEU A 207 -20.17 32.23 -17.23
N ARG A 208 -20.59 33.47 -17.01
CA ARG A 208 -21.69 33.79 -16.09
C ARG A 208 -23.04 33.25 -16.58
N ARG A 209 -23.20 33.04 -17.88
CA ARG A 209 -24.42 32.44 -18.42
C ARG A 209 -24.44 30.94 -18.15
N ALA A 210 -25.43 30.47 -17.38
CA ALA A 210 -25.54 29.08 -16.97
C ALA A 210 -25.43 28.05 -18.11
N PRO A 211 -26.09 28.22 -19.27
CA PRO A 211 -25.96 27.24 -20.35
C PRO A 211 -24.54 27.19 -20.94
N VAL A 212 -23.84 28.31 -21.05
CA VAL A 212 -22.46 28.35 -21.55
C VAL A 212 -21.52 27.67 -20.59
N ARG A 213 -21.65 27.95 -19.27
CA ARG A 213 -20.86 27.31 -18.24
C ARG A 213 -21.07 25.80 -18.21
N ARG A 214 -22.32 25.32 -18.31
CA ARG A 214 -22.63 23.89 -18.36
C ARG A 214 -22.03 23.22 -19.61
N ALA A 215 -22.13 23.89 -20.77
CA ALA A 215 -21.53 23.37 -22.00
C ALA A 215 -20.00 23.29 -21.89
N ALA A 216 -19.35 24.31 -21.36
CA ALA A 216 -17.90 24.31 -21.13
C ALA A 216 -17.47 23.22 -20.13
N ALA A 217 -18.19 23.05 -19.02
CA ALA A 217 -17.93 22.01 -18.05
C ALA A 217 -18.06 20.61 -18.66
N ARG A 218 -19.12 20.35 -19.43
CA ARG A 218 -19.29 19.06 -20.14
C ARG A 218 -18.18 18.80 -21.17
N ALA A 219 -17.80 19.83 -21.91
CA ALA A 219 -16.70 19.71 -22.90
C ALA A 219 -15.38 19.38 -22.20
N ALA A 220 -15.13 19.97 -21.03
CA ALA A 220 -13.96 19.69 -20.19
C ALA A 220 -14.04 18.34 -19.45
N GLY A 221 -15.19 17.65 -19.46
CA GLY A 221 -15.39 16.41 -18.72
C GLY A 221 -15.58 16.60 -17.22
N ALA A 222 -15.90 17.82 -16.78
CA ALA A 222 -16.27 18.09 -15.39
C ALA A 222 -17.75 17.73 -15.16
N SER A 223 -18.04 17.11 -14.01
CA SER A 223 -19.43 16.92 -13.58
C SER A 223 -20.06 18.27 -13.29
N SER A 224 -21.25 18.49 -13.85
CA SER A 224 -22.07 19.70 -13.58
C SER A 224 -22.81 19.58 -12.29
#